data_9bac4962c319ea4848e3b50849626bd6
#
_entry.id   9bac4962c319ea4848e3b50849626bd6
#
_cell.length_a   1.000
_cell.length_b   1.000
_cell.length_c   1.000
_cell.angle_alpha   90.00
_cell.angle_beta   90.00
_cell.angle_gamma   90.00
#
_symmetry.space_group_name_H-M   'P 1'
#
loop_
_entity.id
_entity.type
_entity.pdbx_description
1 polymer ?
#
loop_
_entity_poly.entity_id
_entity_poly.type
_entity_poly.pdbx_seq_one_letter_code
_entity_poly.pdbx_strand_id
1 'polypeptide(L)'
;AVGCSAACQPALVFAAALAALYIIVVAAVAVNEAVRLPPRPAILLLPLFPIALLLAGERGLTGAGGIGSWAVWLLFTISTLVLTARLWRNTDYLRTPAYVGSLIGNLIFMQAFWLAVAGANCFWLAGVLILWPLGNLVGRWFYAS
;
A
#
# COMPACT_ATOMS: atom_id res chain seq x y z
N ALA A 1 -15.23 7.61 -27.12
CA ALA A 1 -14.21 8.45 -26.48
C ALA A 1 -14.77 8.87 -25.12
N VAL A 2 -14.35 8.20 -24.04
CA VAL A 2 -14.67 8.63 -22.68
C VAL A 2 -13.82 9.87 -22.42
N GLY A 3 -14.44 11.05 -22.57
CA GLY A 3 -13.78 12.30 -22.21
C GLY A 3 -13.48 12.28 -20.72
N CYS A 4 -12.19 12.19 -20.39
CA CYS A 4 -11.73 12.40 -19.03
C CYS A 4 -12.12 13.83 -18.66
N SER A 5 -13.13 14.00 -17.82
CA SER A 5 -13.55 15.32 -17.36
C SER A 5 -12.36 16.00 -16.67
N ALA A 6 -12.24 17.33 -16.82
CA ALA A 6 -11.15 18.11 -16.20
C ALA A 6 -11.00 17.84 -14.68
N ALA A 7 -12.06 17.41 -14.02
CA ALA A 7 -12.08 17.01 -12.61
C ALA A 7 -11.34 15.67 -12.33
N CYS A 8 -11.14 14.81 -13.33
CA CYS A 8 -10.40 13.54 -13.17
C CYS A 8 -8.88 13.74 -13.09
N GLN A 9 -8.35 14.82 -13.64
CA GLN A 9 -6.91 15.06 -13.70
C GLN A 9 -6.25 15.25 -12.32
N PRO A 10 -6.75 16.10 -11.41
CA PRO A 10 -6.11 16.32 -10.13
C PRO A 10 -6.14 15.06 -9.23
N ALA A 11 -7.21 14.27 -9.27
CA ALA A 11 -7.30 13.03 -8.52
C ALA A 11 -6.30 11.99 -9.04
N LEU A 12 -6.11 11.90 -10.34
CA LEU A 12 -5.16 10.98 -10.96
C LEU A 12 -3.70 11.36 -10.67
N VAL A 13 -3.39 12.65 -10.74
CA VAL A 13 -2.07 13.18 -10.35
C VAL A 13 -1.79 12.92 -8.87
N PHE A 14 -2.78 13.15 -8.02
CA PHE A 14 -2.65 12.87 -6.58
C PHE A 14 -2.44 11.38 -6.31
N ALA A 15 -3.19 10.49 -6.98
CA ALA A 15 -3.01 9.04 -6.87
C ALA A 15 -1.62 8.61 -7.29
N ALA A 16 -1.11 9.13 -8.42
CA ALA A 16 0.25 8.84 -8.89
C ALA A 16 1.32 9.35 -7.92
N ALA A 17 1.15 10.56 -7.39
CA ALA A 17 2.07 11.13 -6.41
C ALA A 17 2.11 10.33 -5.11
N LEU A 18 0.96 9.85 -4.62
CA LEU A 18 0.88 8.98 -3.45
C LEU A 18 1.53 7.61 -3.69
N ALA A 19 1.33 7.02 -4.87
CA ALA A 19 1.98 5.77 -5.22
C ALA A 19 3.50 5.93 -5.28
N ALA A 20 3.99 7.02 -5.89
CA ALA A 20 5.42 7.35 -5.91
C ALA A 20 5.98 7.57 -4.50
N LEU A 21 5.27 8.32 -3.65
CA LEU A 21 5.64 8.53 -2.26
C LEU A 21 5.72 7.21 -1.49
N TYR A 22 4.74 6.34 -1.66
CA TYR A 22 4.75 5.01 -1.02
C TYR A 22 5.96 4.18 -1.46
N ILE A 23 6.29 4.16 -2.75
CA ILE A 23 7.47 3.46 -3.29
C ILE A 23 8.76 4.04 -2.70
N ILE A 24 8.89 5.37 -2.61
CA ILE A 24 10.05 6.04 -2.00
C ILE A 24 10.20 5.62 -0.53
N VAL A 25 9.11 5.56 0.21
CA VAL A 25 9.10 5.12 1.61
C VAL A 25 9.53 3.65 1.73
N VAL A 26 9.02 2.77 0.89
CA VAL A 26 9.42 1.35 0.86
C VAL A 26 10.90 1.21 0.49
N ALA A 27 11.39 2.00 -0.47
CA ALA A 27 12.80 2.03 -0.84
C ALA A 27 13.69 2.52 0.33
N ALA A 28 13.26 3.53 1.09
CA ALA A 28 13.96 4.00 2.28
C ALA A 28 14.08 2.92 3.37
N VAL A 29 13.04 2.08 3.52
CA VAL A 29 13.10 0.91 4.41
C VAL A 29 14.08 -0.13 3.87
N ALA A 30 14.08 -0.38 2.55
CA ALA A 30 14.95 -1.36 1.90
C ALA A 30 16.45 -0.99 1.98
N VAL A 31 16.80 0.29 2.06
CA VAL A 31 18.19 0.73 2.24
C VAL A 31 18.80 0.17 3.53
N ASN A 32 18.01 0.08 4.61
CA ASN A 32 18.49 -0.50 5.88
C ASN A 32 18.81 -2.00 5.75
N GLU A 33 18.08 -2.70 4.89
CA GLU A 33 18.37 -4.10 4.55
C GLU A 33 19.72 -4.23 3.86
N ALA A 34 19.99 -3.40 2.86
CA ALA A 34 21.25 -3.42 2.11
C ALA A 34 22.48 -3.15 3.01
N VAL A 35 22.32 -2.31 4.04
CA VAL A 35 23.41 -1.97 4.99
C VAL A 35 23.46 -2.95 6.18
N ARG A 36 22.56 -3.93 6.27
CA ARG A 36 22.44 -4.89 7.37
C ARG A 36 22.32 -4.25 8.76
N LEU A 37 21.72 -3.07 8.82
CA LEU A 37 21.44 -2.37 10.07
C LEU A 37 20.00 -2.66 10.53
N PRO A 38 19.75 -2.81 11.82
CA PRO A 38 18.40 -2.93 12.34
C PRO A 38 17.61 -1.66 11.97
N PRO A 39 16.40 -1.79 11.43
CA PRO A 39 15.60 -0.63 11.04
C PRO A 39 15.25 0.21 12.27
N ARG A 40 15.49 1.50 12.20
CA ARG A 40 15.08 2.44 13.26
C ARG A 40 13.56 2.43 13.39
N PRO A 41 12.99 2.43 14.60
CA PRO A 41 11.54 2.37 14.81
C PRO A 41 10.77 3.46 14.04
N ALA A 42 11.36 4.66 13.93
CA ALA A 42 10.76 5.76 13.16
C ALA A 42 10.60 5.42 11.66
N ILE A 43 11.52 4.67 11.08
CA ILE A 43 11.48 4.26 9.66
C ILE A 43 10.35 3.24 9.43
N LEU A 44 10.06 2.40 10.42
CA LEU A 44 8.98 1.41 10.33
C LEU A 44 7.58 2.05 10.30
N LEU A 45 7.43 3.27 10.84
CA LEU A 45 6.16 4.01 10.82
C LEU A 45 5.96 4.81 9.53
N LEU A 46 7.02 5.03 8.74
CA LEU A 46 6.97 5.79 7.49
C LEU A 46 5.89 5.29 6.51
N PRO A 47 5.65 3.98 6.31
CA PRO A 47 4.60 3.51 5.40
C PRO A 47 3.18 3.90 5.81
N LEU A 48 2.94 4.27 7.06
CA LEU A 48 1.62 4.76 7.51
C LEU A 48 1.32 6.18 7.03
N PHE A 49 2.35 6.96 6.71
CA PHE A 49 2.17 8.35 6.26
C PHE A 49 1.40 8.45 4.92
N PRO A 50 1.80 7.78 3.82
CA PRO A 50 1.03 7.79 2.59
C PRO A 50 -0.38 7.19 2.75
N ILE A 51 -0.58 6.24 3.68
CA ILE A 51 -1.91 5.67 3.98
C ILE A 51 -2.82 6.73 4.63
N ALA A 52 -2.30 7.55 5.53
CA ALA A 52 -3.04 8.66 6.13
C ALA A 52 -3.38 9.74 5.10
N LEU A 53 -2.44 10.08 4.20
CA LEU A 53 -2.66 11.03 3.11
C LEU A 53 -3.71 10.53 2.11
N LEU A 54 -3.80 9.22 1.88
CA LEU A 54 -4.80 8.62 1.02
C LEU A 54 -6.23 8.98 1.50
N LEU A 55 -6.49 8.88 2.79
CA LEU A 55 -7.78 9.22 3.38
C LEU A 55 -8.08 10.73 3.31
N ALA A 56 -7.06 11.56 3.54
CA ALA A 56 -7.21 13.00 3.45
C ALA A 56 -7.53 13.44 2.01
N GLY A 57 -6.87 12.82 1.03
CA GLY A 57 -7.09 13.10 -0.39
C GLY A 57 -8.46 12.66 -0.89
N GLU A 58 -8.98 11.51 -0.43
CA GLU A 58 -10.33 11.08 -0.76
C GLU A 58 -11.37 12.12 -0.33
N ARG A 59 -11.29 12.59 0.92
CA ARG A 59 -12.22 13.58 1.46
C ARG A 59 -12.15 14.93 0.75
N GLY A 60 -10.92 15.35 0.36
CA GLY A 60 -10.71 16.64 -0.28
C GLY A 60 -11.00 16.67 -1.77
N LEU A 61 -10.76 15.59 -2.50
CA LEU A 61 -10.81 15.56 -3.95
C LEU A 61 -12.08 14.93 -4.53
N THR A 62 -12.65 13.96 -3.87
CA THR A 62 -13.77 13.20 -4.44
C THR A 62 -15.05 13.32 -3.64
N GLY A 63 -14.99 13.46 -2.32
CA GLY A 63 -16.15 13.51 -1.43
C GLY A 63 -17.07 12.27 -1.53
N ALA A 64 -16.71 11.31 -2.38
CA ALA A 64 -17.56 10.23 -2.85
C ALA A 64 -17.23 8.88 -2.17
N GLY A 65 -16.48 8.89 -1.06
CA GLY A 65 -16.06 7.68 -0.37
C GLY A 65 -17.22 6.80 0.05
N GLY A 66 -17.39 5.69 -0.66
CA GLY A 66 -18.36 4.66 -0.30
C GLY A 66 -17.80 3.71 0.76
N ILE A 67 -18.66 2.83 1.29
CA ILE A 67 -18.29 1.79 2.26
C ILE A 67 -17.12 0.94 1.74
N GLY A 68 -17.04 0.73 0.41
CA GLY A 68 -15.96 -0.04 -0.22
C GLY A 68 -14.57 0.59 -0.07
N SER A 69 -14.43 1.89 -0.25
CA SER A 69 -13.14 2.60 -0.09
C SER A 69 -12.68 2.56 1.37
N TRP A 70 -13.59 2.75 2.32
CA TRP A 70 -13.29 2.62 3.76
C TRP A 70 -12.84 1.21 4.14
N ALA A 71 -13.50 0.18 3.63
CA ALA A 71 -13.12 -1.21 3.89
C ALA A 71 -11.70 -1.51 3.37
N VAL A 72 -11.37 -1.10 2.15
CA VAL A 72 -10.06 -1.28 1.57
C VAL A 72 -9.00 -0.48 2.32
N TRP A 73 -9.29 0.76 2.71
CA TRP A 73 -8.39 1.60 3.50
C TRP A 73 -8.08 0.96 4.86
N LEU A 74 -9.10 0.43 5.55
CA LEU A 74 -8.91 -0.28 6.82
C LEU A 74 -8.04 -1.52 6.65
N LEU A 75 -8.30 -2.34 5.62
CA LEU A 75 -7.48 -3.52 5.31
C LEU A 75 -6.02 -3.13 5.06
N PHE A 76 -5.77 -2.07 4.30
CA PHE A 76 -4.43 -1.55 4.04
C PHE A 76 -3.73 -1.12 5.33
N THR A 77 -4.43 -0.33 6.15
CA THR A 77 -3.92 0.15 7.44
C THR A 77 -3.60 -1.00 8.38
N ILE A 78 -4.53 -1.94 8.56
CA ILE A 78 -4.35 -3.11 9.43
C ILE A 78 -3.19 -3.98 8.94
N SER A 79 -3.13 -4.26 7.63
CA SER A 79 -2.04 -5.04 7.04
C SER A 79 -0.67 -4.40 7.34
N THR A 80 -0.54 -3.09 7.12
CA THR A 80 0.70 -2.36 7.36
C THR A 80 1.05 -2.31 8.85
N LEU A 81 0.08 -2.08 9.72
CA LEU A 81 0.29 -2.08 11.18
C LEU A 81 0.74 -3.45 11.69
N VAL A 82 0.13 -4.53 11.21
CA VAL A 82 0.51 -5.89 11.59
C VAL A 82 1.94 -6.20 11.15
N LEU A 83 2.31 -5.83 9.93
CA LEU A 83 3.67 -5.99 9.41
C LEU A 83 4.67 -5.20 10.25
N THR A 84 4.38 -3.92 10.53
CA THR A 84 5.22 -3.04 11.34
C THR A 84 5.37 -3.59 12.77
N ALA A 85 4.27 -4.02 13.40
CA ALA A 85 4.31 -4.60 14.73
C ALA A 85 5.10 -5.92 14.81
N ARG A 86 5.00 -6.75 13.77
CA ARG A 86 5.79 -7.99 13.69
C ARG A 86 7.29 -7.70 13.60
N LEU A 87 7.70 -6.74 12.79
CA LEU A 87 9.11 -6.37 12.66
C LEU A 87 9.61 -5.64 13.91
N TRP A 88 8.79 -4.80 14.55
CA TRP A 88 9.12 -4.13 15.81
C TRP A 88 9.42 -5.12 16.93
N ARG A 89 8.62 -6.18 17.02
CA ARG A 89 8.82 -7.23 18.04
C ARG A 89 10.04 -8.10 17.78
N ASN A 90 10.40 -8.28 16.51
CA ASN A 90 11.52 -9.10 16.07
C ASN A 90 12.45 -8.24 15.20
N THR A 91 13.29 -7.44 15.84
CA THR A 91 14.28 -6.56 15.17
C THR A 91 15.41 -7.34 14.49
N ASP A 92 15.10 -8.53 13.97
CA ASP A 92 16.03 -9.35 13.24
C ASP A 92 16.15 -8.83 11.80
N TYR A 93 17.34 -8.33 11.44
CA TYR A 93 17.63 -7.83 10.09
C TYR A 93 17.39 -8.88 9.00
N LEU A 94 17.45 -10.18 9.33
CA LEU A 94 17.17 -11.29 8.41
C LEU A 94 15.70 -11.32 7.94
N ARG A 95 14.80 -10.64 8.63
CA ARG A 95 13.37 -10.58 8.27
C ARG A 95 13.00 -9.34 7.45
N THR A 96 13.93 -8.40 7.30
CA THR A 96 13.68 -7.15 6.56
C THR A 96 13.30 -7.40 5.09
N PRO A 97 13.92 -8.35 4.35
CA PRO A 97 13.53 -8.65 2.96
C PRO A 97 12.06 -9.07 2.84
N ALA A 98 11.60 -9.97 3.72
CA ALA A 98 10.21 -10.41 3.73
C ALA A 98 9.23 -9.28 4.08
N TYR A 99 9.65 -8.35 4.95
CA TYR A 99 8.89 -7.16 5.28
C TYR A 99 8.76 -6.20 4.10
N VAL A 100 9.86 -5.90 3.41
CA VAL A 100 9.88 -5.06 2.21
C VAL A 100 9.03 -5.68 1.11
N GLY A 101 9.16 -6.98 0.86
CA GLY A 101 8.33 -7.71 -0.11
C GLY A 101 6.83 -7.63 0.22
N SER A 102 6.48 -7.72 1.50
CA SER A 102 5.09 -7.57 1.96
C SER A 102 4.57 -6.14 1.82
N LEU A 103 5.40 -5.13 2.04
CA LEU A 103 5.05 -3.72 1.77
C LEU A 103 4.80 -3.48 0.28
N ILE A 104 5.64 -4.04 -0.60
CA ILE A 104 5.42 -3.97 -2.04
C ILE A 104 4.08 -4.64 -2.40
N GLY A 105 3.78 -5.80 -1.82
CA GLY A 105 2.48 -6.46 -1.97
C GLY A 105 1.30 -5.59 -1.54
N ASN A 106 1.48 -4.74 -0.54
CA ASN A 106 0.44 -3.83 -0.05
C ASN A 106 0.08 -2.70 -1.05
N LEU A 107 0.87 -2.45 -2.11
CA LEU A 107 0.48 -1.57 -3.22
C LEU A 107 -0.84 -1.99 -3.88
N ILE A 108 -1.17 -3.27 -3.82
CA ILE A 108 -2.44 -3.81 -4.33
C ILE A 108 -3.63 -3.16 -3.61
N PHE A 109 -3.53 -2.93 -2.30
CA PHE A 109 -4.59 -2.25 -1.55
C PHE A 109 -4.75 -0.79 -1.97
N MET A 110 -3.67 -0.09 -2.30
CA MET A 110 -3.72 1.27 -2.83
C MET A 110 -4.44 1.30 -4.18
N GLN A 111 -4.17 0.36 -5.07
CA GLN A 111 -4.85 0.24 -6.36
C GLN A 111 -6.34 -0.10 -6.18
N ALA A 112 -6.66 -1.05 -5.29
CA ALA A 112 -8.04 -1.40 -4.96
C ALA A 112 -8.80 -0.22 -4.36
N PHE A 113 -8.14 0.60 -3.52
CA PHE A 113 -8.74 1.81 -2.97
C PHE A 113 -9.17 2.80 -4.07
N TRP A 114 -8.28 3.10 -5.02
CA TRP A 114 -8.61 4.01 -6.12
C TRP A 114 -9.70 3.45 -7.05
N LEU A 115 -9.74 2.14 -7.26
CA LEU A 115 -10.84 1.49 -7.97
C LEU A 115 -12.16 1.65 -7.22
N ALA A 116 -12.15 1.51 -5.89
CA ALA A 116 -13.35 1.70 -5.06
C ALA A 116 -13.84 3.16 -5.11
N VAL A 117 -12.91 4.13 -5.04
CA VAL A 117 -13.23 5.57 -5.16
C VAL A 117 -13.78 5.89 -6.55
N ALA A 118 -13.25 5.26 -7.60
CA ALA A 118 -13.76 5.40 -8.97
C ALA A 118 -15.13 4.72 -9.20
N GLY A 119 -15.71 4.10 -8.18
CA GLY A 119 -17.01 3.42 -8.29
C GLY A 119 -16.95 2.09 -9.04
N ALA A 120 -15.79 1.45 -9.12
CA ALA A 120 -15.67 0.13 -9.72
C ALA A 120 -16.55 -0.88 -8.99
N ASN A 121 -17.16 -1.81 -9.75
CA ASN A 121 -18.02 -2.83 -9.16
C ASN A 121 -17.17 -3.81 -8.30
N CYS A 122 -17.84 -4.51 -7.39
CA CYS A 122 -17.19 -5.43 -6.44
C CYS A 122 -16.40 -6.56 -7.11
N PHE A 123 -16.74 -6.93 -8.34
CA PHE A 123 -16.04 -7.96 -9.10
C PHE A 123 -14.59 -7.54 -9.42
N TRP A 124 -14.37 -6.30 -9.88
CA TRP A 124 -13.05 -5.76 -10.16
C TRP A 124 -12.24 -5.58 -8.89
N LEU A 125 -12.88 -5.11 -7.81
CA LEU A 125 -12.23 -4.99 -6.50
C LEU A 125 -11.77 -6.34 -5.98
N ALA A 126 -12.63 -7.36 -6.04
CA ALA A 126 -12.29 -8.72 -5.64
C ALA A 126 -11.14 -9.27 -6.49
N GLY A 127 -11.17 -9.05 -7.81
CA GLY A 127 -10.11 -9.48 -8.73
C GLY A 127 -8.75 -8.91 -8.35
N VAL A 128 -8.66 -7.62 -8.04
CA VAL A 128 -7.41 -6.97 -7.61
C VAL A 128 -6.98 -7.48 -6.23
N LEU A 129 -7.89 -7.61 -5.27
CA LEU A 129 -7.57 -8.07 -3.93
C LEU A 129 -7.09 -9.53 -3.89
N ILE A 130 -7.56 -10.40 -4.79
CA ILE A 130 -7.06 -11.79 -4.93
C ILE A 130 -5.58 -11.82 -5.34
N LEU A 131 -5.09 -10.82 -6.05
CA LEU A 131 -3.66 -10.75 -6.41
C LEU A 131 -2.75 -10.65 -5.19
N TRP A 132 -3.23 -10.10 -4.07
CA TRP A 132 -2.44 -9.98 -2.85
C TRP A 132 -2.04 -11.34 -2.24
N PRO A 133 -2.96 -12.28 -1.95
CA PRO A 133 -2.57 -13.61 -1.46
C PRO A 133 -1.80 -14.41 -2.52
N LEU A 134 -2.12 -14.26 -3.81
CA LEU A 134 -1.37 -14.90 -4.90
C LEU A 134 0.07 -14.40 -4.95
N GLY A 135 0.31 -13.09 -4.87
CA GLY A 135 1.65 -12.51 -4.82
C GLY A 135 2.46 -13.01 -3.62
N ASN A 136 1.83 -13.11 -2.45
CA ASN A 136 2.47 -13.67 -1.26
C ASN A 136 2.78 -15.18 -1.41
N LEU A 137 1.92 -15.94 -2.06
CA LEU A 137 2.13 -17.36 -2.32
C LEU A 137 3.31 -17.56 -3.27
N VAL A 138 3.33 -16.83 -4.39
CA VAL A 138 4.41 -16.88 -5.39
C VAL A 138 5.73 -16.42 -4.75
N GLY A 139 5.71 -15.33 -3.97
CA GLY A 139 6.89 -14.84 -3.26
C GLY A 139 7.52 -15.91 -2.36
N ARG A 140 6.72 -16.70 -1.64
CA ARG A 140 7.23 -17.79 -0.80
C ARG A 140 7.96 -18.86 -1.60
N TRP A 141 7.52 -19.16 -2.82
CA TRP A 141 8.17 -20.15 -3.70
C TRP A 141 9.54 -19.68 -4.19
N PHE A 142 9.67 -18.38 -4.50
CA PHE A 142 10.93 -17.80 -4.97
C PHE A 142 11.96 -17.57 -3.86
N TYR A 143 11.50 -17.30 -2.61
CA TYR A 143 12.40 -17.09 -1.48
C TYR A 143 12.73 -18.38 -0.69
N ALA A 144 12.08 -19.51 -1.01
CA ALA A 144 12.34 -20.81 -0.37
C ALA A 144 13.41 -21.66 -1.11
N SER A 145 13.91 -21.17 -2.23
CA SER A 145 15.03 -21.75 -3.01
C SER A 145 16.30 -20.96 -2.80
#